data_00a2c2613b05cecf67772345412d1210
#
_entry.id   00a2c2613b05cecf67772345412d1210
#
_cell.length_a   1.000
_cell.length_b   1.000
_cell.length_c   1.000
_cell.angle_alpha   90.00
_cell.angle_beta   90.00
_cell.angle_gamma   90.00
#
_symmetry.space_group_name_H-M   'P 1'
#
loop_
_entity.id
_entity.type
_entity.pdbx_description
1 polymer ?
#
loop_
_entity_poly.entity_id
_entity_poly.type
_entity_poly.pdbx_seq_one_letter_code
_entity_poly.pdbx_strand_id
1 'polypeptide(L)'
;MDFKHKGRRCLLGCLAAALSLSFTTAVAFAAAPSADTVSVTVLGTSDVHGRFMPWDYSTDTEDRSGSLTQLSTAIREIRQENPNVILVDAGDAIQDNSVEQFNTAKHQPMVVAMNAMGYDIWEMGNHEFNFGLDVLRHVARQFKGQVLCGNVYWEDGRRFMPAVKVITKGGVRIGIIGMDTPMIAEFEKDSDHLKGVVVKDPVAETKQAIRELKGKADVIIGVMHMGVMNENERPNTGMTDLANACPELAAVVAGHMHQDVSSKTVNGVLISEPYKYGRALTRIDLTFQQKDGRYVLTDKKARTIPMATYADDASLVRKLAPYHEQARQAANEVIGEAVGMNMVPPDSMPGISEVQIGDTPLTHFLQEVQLYYSGADVTSLIISRDNAQQLVGPIRRKDIAFNYQYTGGETTVYQVTGKDLRDYMEWAAAYFNQKQPGDIAPSYNPVRRASKYSTNDMFGGVTYTIDLTKPAGSRITDLRLKKTGRAVEDGDVLKLGMNAYRMNQLVAKGGALEGREFPQVWSSLEAFGETEGTIRNMTARYIREVKKGKVEVEPVDDWHVTGFDRDSADYKKAEELLKEGRISLHNAADGKYTNIASLNERDLQQKGQVK
;
A
#
# COMPACT_ATOMS: atom_id res chain seq x y z
N MET A 1 29.86 -48.93 52.77
CA MET A 1 30.69 -48.37 53.82
C MET A 1 30.05 -47.05 54.23
N ASP A 2 29.10 -47.03 55.04
CA ASP A 2 29.02 -46.95 56.51
C ASP A 2 29.90 -45.86 57.13
N PHE A 3 29.28 -44.87 57.75
CA PHE A 3 29.24 -44.45 59.14
C PHE A 3 28.67 -43.03 59.23
N LYS A 4 27.50 -42.79 59.76
CA LYS A 4 26.98 -42.55 61.11
C LYS A 4 27.89 -41.73 62.03
N HIS A 5 27.42 -40.56 62.56
CA HIS A 5 26.98 -40.31 63.95
C HIS A 5 26.76 -38.81 64.21
N LYS A 6 25.55 -38.44 64.66
CA LYS A 6 25.17 -37.93 66.01
C LYS A 6 25.98 -36.71 66.49
N GLY A 7 25.46 -35.64 66.85
CA GLY A 7 24.30 -35.19 67.60
C GLY A 7 24.71 -34.06 68.53
N ARG A 8 23.88 -33.12 68.84
CA ARG A 8 23.48 -32.63 70.18
C ARG A 8 22.90 -31.22 70.14
N ARG A 9 21.82 -31.10 70.81
CA ARG A 9 21.04 -29.91 71.13
C ARG A 9 21.84 -28.89 71.96
N CYS A 10 21.55 -27.59 71.74
CA CYS A 10 21.47 -26.59 72.80
C CYS A 10 20.44 -25.50 72.40
N LEU A 11 19.48 -25.35 73.32
CA LEU A 11 18.53 -24.23 73.32
C LEU A 11 19.28 -22.96 73.76
N LEU A 12 19.00 -21.84 73.14
CA LEU A 12 18.89 -20.53 73.78
C LEU A 12 17.98 -19.62 72.95
N GLY A 13 16.95 -19.13 73.61
CA GLY A 13 15.99 -18.24 73.05
C GLY A 13 16.51 -16.80 72.92
N CYS A 14 16.04 -16.11 71.92
CA CYS A 14 15.98 -14.65 71.92
C CYS A 14 14.74 -14.22 71.18
N LEU A 15 13.90 -13.43 71.83
CA LEU A 15 12.78 -12.68 71.26
C LEU A 15 13.25 -11.81 70.12
N ALA A 16 12.60 -11.92 69.00
CA ALA A 16 12.64 -10.87 67.96
C ALA A 16 11.21 -10.62 67.45
N ALA A 17 10.79 -9.40 67.65
CA ALA A 17 9.47 -8.88 67.23
C ALA A 17 9.25 -9.01 65.73
N ALA A 18 8.21 -9.72 65.35
CA ALA A 18 7.74 -9.76 63.95
C ALA A 18 6.94 -8.48 63.62
N LEU A 19 7.53 -7.56 62.88
CA LEU A 19 6.80 -6.53 62.16
C LEU A 19 6.18 -7.19 60.90
N SER A 20 4.91 -7.52 60.96
CA SER A 20 4.12 -7.91 59.80
C SER A 20 3.76 -6.67 59.00
N LEU A 21 4.54 -6.40 57.93
CA LEU A 21 4.09 -5.50 56.86
C LEU A 21 3.00 -6.20 56.05
N SER A 22 1.77 -5.83 56.30
CA SER A 22 0.63 -6.21 55.45
C SER A 22 0.70 -5.39 54.17
N PHE A 23 1.24 -5.99 53.10
CA PHE A 23 1.02 -5.47 51.74
C PHE A 23 -0.44 -5.74 51.37
N THR A 24 -1.31 -4.77 51.56
CA THR A 24 -2.62 -4.74 50.89
C THR A 24 -2.38 -4.43 49.43
N THR A 25 -2.33 -5.46 48.57
CA THR A 25 -2.52 -5.31 47.14
C THR A 25 -3.94 -4.82 46.93
N ALA A 26 -4.09 -3.52 46.65
CA ALA A 26 -5.35 -2.98 46.17
C ALA A 26 -5.56 -3.59 44.76
N VAL A 27 -6.29 -4.69 44.68
CA VAL A 27 -6.90 -5.15 43.46
C VAL A 27 -7.94 -4.09 43.11
N ALA A 28 -7.63 -3.25 42.13
CA ALA A 28 -8.62 -2.35 41.54
C ALA A 28 -9.69 -3.24 40.89
N PHE A 29 -10.76 -3.53 41.62
CA PHE A 29 -11.98 -4.05 41.00
C PHE A 29 -12.45 -3.00 40.02
N ALA A 30 -12.36 -3.30 38.71
CA ALA A 30 -13.10 -2.58 37.73
C ALA A 30 -14.57 -2.62 38.19
N ALA A 31 -15.16 -1.46 38.43
CA ALA A 31 -16.56 -1.37 38.82
C ALA A 31 -17.40 -2.12 37.81
N ALA A 32 -18.23 -3.06 38.24
CA ALA A 32 -19.21 -3.70 37.36
C ALA A 32 -20.05 -2.58 36.71
N PRO A 33 -20.32 -2.66 35.39
CA PRO A 33 -21.12 -1.66 34.72
C PRO A 33 -22.46 -1.50 35.46
N SER A 34 -22.85 -0.26 35.74
CA SER A 34 -24.18 0.02 36.30
C SER A 34 -25.26 -0.50 35.35
N ALA A 35 -26.41 -0.92 35.84
CA ALA A 35 -27.49 -1.50 35.04
C ALA A 35 -27.96 -0.61 33.87
N ASP A 36 -27.53 0.67 33.83
CA ASP A 36 -27.87 1.69 32.84
C ASP A 36 -26.74 1.95 31.81
N THR A 37 -25.63 1.18 31.82
CA THR A 37 -24.50 1.40 30.92
C THR A 37 -24.42 0.32 29.84
N VAL A 38 -24.31 0.72 28.58
CA VAL A 38 -24.17 -0.16 27.41
C VAL A 38 -22.87 0.17 26.69
N SER A 39 -22.10 -0.87 26.34
CA SER A 39 -20.92 -0.74 25.48
C SER A 39 -21.22 -1.33 24.10
N VAL A 40 -20.86 -0.60 23.06
CA VAL A 40 -20.89 -1.05 21.66
C VAL A 40 -19.48 -0.96 21.13
N THR A 41 -19.00 -2.04 20.49
CA THR A 41 -17.68 -2.09 19.84
C THR A 41 -17.85 -2.04 18.34
N VAL A 42 -17.19 -1.09 17.68
CA VAL A 42 -17.06 -1.05 16.23
C VAL A 42 -15.69 -1.64 15.89
N LEU A 43 -15.69 -2.68 15.07
CA LEU A 43 -14.49 -3.28 14.50
C LEU A 43 -14.40 -2.88 13.03
N GLY A 44 -13.22 -2.43 12.60
CA GLY A 44 -13.02 -1.92 11.25
C GLY A 44 -11.80 -2.51 10.57
N THR A 45 -11.97 -2.90 9.32
CA THR A 45 -10.89 -3.20 8.37
C THR A 45 -10.93 -2.17 7.24
N SER A 46 -9.82 -2.03 6.52
CA SER A 46 -9.69 -1.22 5.31
C SER A 46 -8.51 -1.73 4.50
N ASP A 47 -8.50 -1.46 3.21
CA ASP A 47 -7.34 -1.71 2.34
C ASP A 47 -6.83 -3.16 2.44
N VAL A 48 -7.75 -4.13 2.53
CA VAL A 48 -7.37 -5.55 2.67
C VAL A 48 -6.75 -6.10 1.39
N HIS A 49 -7.08 -5.51 0.22
CA HIS A 49 -6.42 -5.74 -1.05
C HIS A 49 -6.16 -7.23 -1.34
N GLY A 50 -7.22 -8.02 -1.36
CA GLY A 50 -7.15 -9.44 -1.73
C GLY A 50 -6.47 -10.37 -0.74
N ARG A 51 -6.07 -9.91 0.44
CA ARG A 51 -5.45 -10.76 1.49
C ARG A 51 -6.48 -11.63 2.21
N PHE A 52 -7.20 -12.47 1.45
CA PHE A 52 -8.15 -13.42 2.04
C PHE A 52 -7.45 -14.58 2.77
N MET A 53 -6.23 -14.94 2.37
CA MET A 53 -5.33 -15.91 3.01
C MET A 53 -4.02 -15.23 3.45
N PRO A 54 -3.28 -15.78 4.42
CA PRO A 54 -1.96 -15.27 4.83
C PRO A 54 -0.89 -15.67 3.79
N TRP A 55 -1.01 -15.14 2.57
CA TRP A 55 -0.21 -15.56 1.43
C TRP A 55 0.14 -14.39 0.51
N ASP A 56 1.39 -14.29 0.12
CA ASP A 56 1.85 -13.41 -0.94
C ASP A 56 1.97 -14.20 -2.24
N TYR A 57 1.06 -13.97 -3.18
CA TYR A 57 1.05 -14.69 -4.46
C TYR A 57 2.17 -14.23 -5.40
N SER A 58 2.78 -13.07 -5.19
CA SER A 58 3.92 -12.62 -6.00
C SER A 58 5.21 -13.36 -5.68
N THR A 59 5.34 -13.86 -4.47
CA THR A 59 6.47 -14.70 -4.03
C THR A 59 6.10 -16.18 -3.92
N ASP A 60 4.81 -16.49 -3.88
CA ASP A 60 4.24 -17.81 -3.55
C ASP A 60 4.73 -18.31 -2.18
N THR A 61 4.68 -17.46 -1.19
CA THR A 61 5.10 -17.76 0.20
C THR A 61 4.05 -17.33 1.21
N GLU A 62 4.06 -17.99 2.36
CA GLU A 62 3.24 -17.57 3.50
C GLU A 62 3.68 -16.19 4.00
N ASP A 63 2.71 -15.29 4.18
CA ASP A 63 2.89 -13.98 4.82
C ASP A 63 1.86 -13.81 5.93
N ARG A 64 2.26 -14.11 7.14
CA ARG A 64 1.44 -14.02 8.35
C ARG A 64 1.34 -12.63 8.94
N SER A 65 1.76 -11.61 8.23
CA SER A 65 1.65 -10.22 8.71
C SER A 65 0.19 -9.76 8.84
N GLY A 66 -0.75 -10.35 8.06
CA GLY A 66 -2.18 -10.06 8.10
C GLY A 66 -2.97 -10.79 7.02
N SER A 67 -4.25 -11.10 7.32
CA SER A 67 -5.20 -11.72 6.38
C SER A 67 -6.61 -11.73 6.97
N LEU A 68 -7.64 -11.98 6.12
CA LEU A 68 -9.02 -12.18 6.60
C LEU A 68 -9.14 -13.41 7.51
N THR A 69 -8.34 -14.46 7.30
CA THR A 69 -8.38 -15.67 8.15
C THR A 69 -7.89 -15.39 9.57
N GLN A 70 -6.87 -14.54 9.74
CA GLN A 70 -6.38 -14.08 11.05
C GLN A 70 -7.36 -13.10 11.70
N LEU A 71 -7.87 -12.13 10.92
CA LEU A 71 -8.92 -11.19 11.37
C LEU A 71 -10.15 -11.93 11.88
N SER A 72 -10.57 -13.03 11.22
CA SER A 72 -11.71 -13.84 11.65
C SER A 72 -11.54 -14.38 13.07
N THR A 73 -10.35 -14.81 13.43
CA THR A 73 -10.05 -15.28 14.79
C THR A 73 -10.15 -14.15 15.82
N ALA A 74 -9.50 -13.01 15.54
CA ALA A 74 -9.54 -11.84 16.43
C ALA A 74 -10.98 -11.31 16.64
N ILE A 75 -11.74 -11.20 15.54
CA ILE A 75 -13.13 -10.73 15.60
C ILE A 75 -14.02 -11.68 16.41
N ARG A 76 -13.83 -13.00 16.25
CA ARG A 76 -14.57 -14.00 17.03
C ARG A 76 -14.28 -13.88 18.52
N GLU A 77 -13.03 -13.69 18.91
CA GLU A 77 -12.62 -13.51 20.32
C GLU A 77 -13.25 -12.24 20.89
N ILE A 78 -13.21 -11.12 20.18
CA ILE A 78 -13.81 -9.85 20.63
C ILE A 78 -15.34 -9.96 20.74
N ARG A 79 -16.00 -10.71 19.85
CA ARG A 79 -17.45 -10.97 19.95
C ARG A 79 -17.83 -11.81 21.17
N GLN A 80 -16.90 -12.63 21.68
CA GLN A 80 -17.11 -13.35 22.96
C GLN A 80 -17.00 -12.41 24.16
N GLU A 81 -16.13 -11.38 24.09
CA GLU A 81 -16.01 -10.36 25.13
C GLU A 81 -17.22 -9.42 25.17
N ASN A 82 -17.69 -8.99 23.99
CA ASN A 82 -18.82 -8.08 23.85
C ASN A 82 -19.74 -8.54 22.68
N PRO A 83 -21.00 -8.92 22.95
CA PRO A 83 -21.94 -9.31 21.88
C PRO A 83 -22.41 -8.12 21.02
N ASN A 84 -22.24 -6.88 21.50
CA ASN A 84 -22.68 -5.67 20.80
C ASN A 84 -21.57 -5.19 19.84
N VAL A 85 -21.15 -6.04 18.90
CA VAL A 85 -20.17 -5.70 17.87
C VAL A 85 -20.86 -5.30 16.57
N ILE A 86 -20.36 -4.24 15.95
CA ILE A 86 -20.59 -3.86 14.55
C ILE A 86 -19.28 -4.06 13.81
N LEU A 87 -19.30 -4.80 12.71
CA LEU A 87 -18.12 -5.09 11.90
C LEU A 87 -18.24 -4.39 10.55
N VAL A 88 -17.27 -3.54 10.21
CA VAL A 88 -17.28 -2.72 9.01
C VAL A 88 -15.97 -2.87 8.23
N ASP A 89 -16.06 -2.65 6.92
CA ASP A 89 -14.90 -2.50 6.03
C ASP A 89 -14.96 -1.15 5.36
N ALA A 90 -13.85 -0.43 5.31
CA ALA A 90 -13.75 0.91 4.75
C ALA A 90 -13.16 0.92 3.33
N GLY A 91 -13.29 -0.17 2.57
CA GLY A 91 -13.00 -0.21 1.14
C GLY A 91 -11.64 -0.79 0.75
N ASP A 92 -11.40 -0.83 -0.55
CA ASP A 92 -10.22 -1.42 -1.20
C ASP A 92 -10.03 -2.90 -0.87
N ALA A 93 -11.06 -3.69 -1.13
CA ALA A 93 -11.06 -5.13 -0.87
C ALA A 93 -10.71 -5.98 -2.10
N ILE A 94 -11.19 -5.61 -3.31
CA ILE A 94 -11.25 -6.51 -4.49
C ILE A 94 -10.15 -6.30 -5.53
N GLN A 95 -9.13 -5.56 -5.20
CA GLN A 95 -7.98 -5.28 -6.05
C GLN A 95 -6.70 -5.69 -5.34
N ASP A 96 -5.65 -6.04 -6.10
CA ASP A 96 -4.33 -6.50 -5.68
C ASP A 96 -4.30 -7.94 -5.17
N ASN A 97 -3.10 -8.47 -4.96
CA ASN A 97 -2.81 -9.80 -4.45
C ASN A 97 -3.54 -10.94 -5.23
N SER A 98 -3.69 -10.75 -6.53
CA SER A 98 -4.34 -11.68 -7.47
C SER A 98 -5.85 -11.94 -7.24
N VAL A 99 -6.52 -11.14 -6.41
CA VAL A 99 -7.95 -11.33 -6.13
C VAL A 99 -8.83 -10.87 -7.28
N GLU A 100 -8.36 -9.95 -8.09
CA GLU A 100 -9.08 -9.38 -9.24
C GLU A 100 -9.49 -10.44 -10.27
N GLN A 101 -8.77 -11.54 -10.39
CA GLN A 101 -9.14 -12.66 -11.26
C GLN A 101 -10.52 -13.30 -10.93
N PHE A 102 -11.05 -12.99 -9.74
CA PHE A 102 -12.35 -13.50 -9.28
C PHE A 102 -13.47 -12.44 -9.37
N ASN A 103 -13.20 -11.21 -9.83
CA ASN A 103 -14.21 -10.15 -9.81
C ASN A 103 -15.39 -10.39 -10.76
N THR A 104 -15.21 -11.19 -11.80
CA THR A 104 -16.31 -11.64 -12.68
C THR A 104 -16.88 -13.01 -12.29
N ALA A 105 -16.32 -13.67 -11.27
CA ALA A 105 -16.77 -14.97 -10.83
C ALA A 105 -18.11 -14.89 -10.08
N LYS A 106 -18.83 -16.02 -10.05
CA LYS A 106 -20.09 -16.15 -9.29
C LYS A 106 -19.89 -15.88 -7.79
N HIS A 107 -18.71 -16.17 -7.26
CA HIS A 107 -18.36 -15.98 -5.85
C HIS A 107 -16.95 -15.37 -5.76
N GLN A 108 -16.87 -14.12 -5.36
CA GLN A 108 -15.63 -13.41 -5.14
C GLN A 108 -15.10 -13.72 -3.72
N PRO A 109 -13.85 -14.21 -3.54
CA PRO A 109 -13.36 -14.76 -2.27
C PRO A 109 -13.35 -13.76 -1.10
N MET A 110 -13.09 -12.45 -1.34
CA MET A 110 -13.18 -11.45 -0.29
C MET A 110 -14.61 -11.36 0.25
N VAL A 111 -15.60 -11.30 -0.65
CA VAL A 111 -17.02 -11.23 -0.26
C VAL A 111 -17.48 -12.54 0.40
N VAL A 112 -16.98 -13.69 -0.06
CA VAL A 112 -17.22 -14.99 0.60
C VAL A 112 -16.71 -14.95 2.04
N ALA A 113 -15.52 -14.41 2.26
CA ALA A 113 -14.93 -14.26 3.60
C ALA A 113 -15.71 -13.26 4.45
N MET A 114 -15.96 -12.04 3.94
CA MET A 114 -16.72 -11.02 4.64
C MET A 114 -18.10 -11.50 5.07
N ASN A 115 -18.81 -12.21 4.19
CA ASN A 115 -20.11 -12.82 4.51
C ASN A 115 -19.98 -13.91 5.60
N ALA A 116 -18.93 -14.73 5.57
CA ALA A 116 -18.70 -15.76 6.58
C ALA A 116 -18.33 -15.17 7.95
N MET A 117 -17.61 -14.06 7.95
CA MET A 117 -17.23 -13.32 9.16
C MET A 117 -18.36 -12.45 9.70
N GLY A 118 -19.43 -12.23 8.92
CA GLY A 118 -20.60 -11.44 9.29
C GLY A 118 -20.28 -9.94 9.36
N TYR A 119 -19.69 -9.39 8.30
CA TYR A 119 -19.60 -7.95 8.13
C TYR A 119 -20.99 -7.33 7.98
N ASP A 120 -21.21 -6.24 8.71
CA ASP A 120 -22.47 -5.49 8.68
C ASP A 120 -22.47 -4.44 7.56
N ILE A 121 -21.31 -3.78 7.33
CA ILE A 121 -21.11 -2.69 6.38
C ILE A 121 -19.86 -2.96 5.53
N TRP A 122 -19.95 -2.63 4.26
CA TRP A 122 -18.85 -2.48 3.34
C TRP A 122 -18.95 -1.12 2.65
N GLU A 123 -18.04 -0.21 2.96
CA GLU A 123 -17.87 1.04 2.21
C GLU A 123 -17.03 0.75 0.96
N MET A 124 -17.37 1.39 -0.15
CA MET A 124 -16.54 1.31 -1.36
C MET A 124 -15.29 2.15 -1.19
N GLY A 125 -14.17 1.65 -1.68
CA GLY A 125 -12.94 2.43 -1.86
C GLY A 125 -12.70 2.72 -3.34
N ASN A 126 -11.62 3.46 -3.63
CA ASN A 126 -11.30 3.84 -5.00
C ASN A 126 -10.97 2.63 -5.89
N HIS A 127 -10.36 1.59 -5.33
CA HIS A 127 -10.02 0.40 -6.10
C HIS A 127 -11.20 -0.52 -6.43
N GLU A 128 -12.35 -0.35 -5.81
CA GLU A 128 -13.58 -1.00 -6.26
C GLU A 128 -14.05 -0.49 -7.62
N PHE A 129 -13.70 0.76 -7.99
CA PHE A 129 -14.07 1.36 -9.27
C PHE A 129 -13.13 0.98 -10.43
N ASN A 130 -11.92 0.47 -10.18
CA ASN A 130 -10.93 0.14 -11.22
C ASN A 130 -11.40 -0.86 -12.28
N PHE A 131 -12.51 -1.56 -12.07
CA PHE A 131 -13.03 -2.59 -12.97
C PHE A 131 -14.33 -2.16 -13.66
N GLY A 132 -14.72 -0.90 -13.51
CA GLY A 132 -15.96 -0.34 -14.03
C GLY A 132 -17.19 -0.71 -13.20
N LEU A 133 -18.29 0.04 -13.41
CA LEU A 133 -19.49 -0.02 -12.57
C LEU A 133 -20.23 -1.37 -12.64
N ASP A 134 -20.16 -2.08 -13.76
CA ASP A 134 -20.85 -3.36 -13.91
C ASP A 134 -20.18 -4.46 -13.08
N VAL A 135 -18.85 -4.52 -13.08
CA VAL A 135 -18.08 -5.45 -12.25
C VAL A 135 -18.25 -5.11 -10.78
N LEU A 136 -18.12 -3.83 -10.40
CA LEU A 136 -18.37 -3.38 -9.04
C LEU A 136 -19.76 -3.81 -8.55
N ARG A 137 -20.80 -3.54 -9.32
CA ARG A 137 -22.18 -3.92 -8.98
C ARG A 137 -22.38 -5.44 -8.92
N HIS A 138 -21.69 -6.20 -9.80
CA HIS A 138 -21.72 -7.67 -9.76
C HIS A 138 -21.15 -8.20 -8.45
N VAL A 139 -20.01 -7.68 -8.01
CA VAL A 139 -19.37 -8.09 -6.75
C VAL A 139 -20.18 -7.61 -5.54
N ALA A 140 -20.59 -6.33 -5.52
CA ALA A 140 -21.35 -5.73 -4.43
C ALA A 140 -22.67 -6.48 -4.13
N ARG A 141 -23.37 -7.01 -5.16
CA ARG A 141 -24.60 -7.82 -4.97
C ARG A 141 -24.37 -9.14 -4.25
N GLN A 142 -23.15 -9.64 -4.18
CA GLN A 142 -22.82 -10.88 -3.47
C GLN A 142 -22.67 -10.64 -1.96
N PHE A 143 -22.51 -9.39 -1.54
CA PHE A 143 -22.38 -9.04 -0.12
C PHE A 143 -23.74 -9.08 0.59
N LYS A 144 -23.78 -9.68 1.79
CA LYS A 144 -25.02 -9.87 2.56
C LYS A 144 -25.34 -8.71 3.49
N GLY A 145 -24.35 -7.92 3.86
CA GLY A 145 -24.52 -6.71 4.66
C GLY A 145 -24.98 -5.52 3.80
N GLN A 146 -24.76 -4.32 4.28
CA GLN A 146 -25.07 -3.09 3.55
C GLN A 146 -23.82 -2.53 2.90
N VAL A 147 -23.85 -2.36 1.58
CA VAL A 147 -22.85 -1.58 0.84
C VAL A 147 -23.21 -0.09 0.97
N LEU A 148 -22.19 0.74 1.22
CA LEU A 148 -22.33 2.20 1.28
C LEU A 148 -21.35 2.85 0.29
N CYS A 149 -21.75 4.02 -0.27
CA CYS A 149 -20.91 4.98 -0.98
C CYS A 149 -21.75 6.26 -1.21
N GLY A 150 -21.72 7.17 -0.26
CA GLY A 150 -22.72 8.25 -0.17
C GLY A 150 -22.47 9.44 -1.09
N ASN A 151 -21.26 9.61 -1.63
CA ASN A 151 -20.87 10.75 -2.46
C ASN A 151 -20.74 10.42 -3.96
N VAL A 152 -21.10 9.21 -4.39
CA VAL A 152 -21.20 8.85 -5.81
C VAL A 152 -22.65 8.82 -6.26
N TYR A 153 -22.96 9.47 -7.37
CA TYR A 153 -24.31 9.67 -7.89
C TYR A 153 -24.39 9.29 -9.36
N TRP A 154 -25.50 8.71 -9.76
CA TRP A 154 -25.85 8.67 -11.18
C TRP A 154 -26.03 10.09 -11.73
N GLU A 155 -25.81 10.29 -13.01
CA GLU A 155 -26.03 11.59 -13.69
C GLU A 155 -27.49 12.09 -13.55
N ASP A 156 -28.45 11.19 -13.31
CA ASP A 156 -29.85 11.53 -13.05
C ASP A 156 -30.11 12.06 -11.62
N GLY A 157 -29.07 12.18 -10.80
CA GLY A 157 -29.12 12.72 -9.44
C GLY A 157 -29.46 11.71 -8.34
N ARG A 158 -29.70 10.44 -8.65
CA ARG A 158 -29.85 9.37 -7.66
C ARG A 158 -28.50 8.92 -7.14
N ARG A 159 -28.38 8.63 -5.84
CA ARG A 159 -27.14 8.02 -5.31
C ARG A 159 -26.88 6.67 -5.98
N PHE A 160 -25.61 6.41 -6.28
CA PHE A 160 -25.15 5.14 -6.83
C PHE A 160 -25.31 4.00 -5.81
N MET A 161 -24.91 4.24 -4.57
CA MET A 161 -25.13 3.40 -3.40
C MET A 161 -25.73 4.23 -2.25
N PRO A 162 -26.36 3.62 -1.23
CA PRO A 162 -26.82 4.32 -0.05
C PRO A 162 -25.66 5.03 0.69
N ALA A 163 -25.96 6.17 1.31
CA ALA A 163 -25.01 6.91 2.14
C ALA A 163 -25.04 6.47 3.60
N VAL A 164 -26.18 5.92 4.06
CA VAL A 164 -26.43 5.71 5.48
C VAL A 164 -27.04 4.34 5.77
N LYS A 165 -26.73 3.83 6.96
CA LYS A 165 -27.40 2.68 7.58
C LYS A 165 -27.57 2.93 9.06
N VAL A 166 -28.70 2.51 9.65
CA VAL A 166 -28.86 2.46 11.11
C VAL A 166 -28.82 1.00 11.56
N ILE A 167 -27.98 0.73 12.55
CA ILE A 167 -27.83 -0.59 13.19
C ILE A 167 -28.11 -0.42 14.68
N THR A 168 -28.90 -1.31 15.26
CA THR A 168 -29.16 -1.31 16.71
C THR A 168 -28.38 -2.42 17.39
N LYS A 169 -27.56 -2.06 18.37
CA LYS A 169 -26.81 -2.99 19.22
C LYS A 169 -26.99 -2.60 20.69
N GLY A 170 -27.31 -3.57 21.54
CA GLY A 170 -27.58 -3.30 22.96
C GLY A 170 -28.66 -2.25 23.23
N GLY A 171 -29.61 -2.08 22.29
CA GLY A 171 -30.64 -1.05 22.35
C GLY A 171 -30.22 0.32 21.78
N VAL A 172 -28.92 0.57 21.57
CA VAL A 172 -28.40 1.82 21.01
C VAL A 172 -28.55 1.81 19.49
N ARG A 173 -29.11 2.89 18.92
CA ARG A 173 -29.22 3.08 17.46
C ARG A 173 -27.99 3.82 16.95
N ILE A 174 -27.15 3.15 16.21
CA ILE A 174 -25.92 3.69 15.61
C ILE A 174 -26.22 4.03 14.15
N GLY A 175 -26.16 5.32 13.78
CA GLY A 175 -26.16 5.78 12.41
C GLY A 175 -24.76 5.66 11.82
N ILE A 176 -24.63 5.00 10.69
CA ILE A 176 -23.37 4.78 9.99
C ILE A 176 -23.44 5.52 8.67
N ILE A 177 -22.43 6.33 8.38
CA ILE A 177 -22.29 7.09 7.13
C ILE A 177 -21.08 6.54 6.39
N GLY A 178 -21.24 6.22 5.09
CA GLY A 178 -20.16 5.80 4.20
C GLY A 178 -19.88 6.88 3.15
N MET A 179 -18.57 7.18 2.94
CA MET A 179 -18.08 8.09 1.90
C MET A 179 -16.73 7.62 1.37
N ASP A 180 -16.56 7.75 0.07
CA ASP A 180 -15.30 7.49 -0.60
C ASP A 180 -14.52 8.79 -0.86
N THR A 181 -13.21 8.66 -1.12
CA THR A 181 -12.38 9.78 -1.52
C THR A 181 -12.90 10.42 -2.80
N PRO A 182 -12.98 11.77 -2.88
CA PRO A 182 -13.37 12.41 -4.13
C PRO A 182 -12.30 12.26 -5.22
N MET A 183 -11.11 11.75 -4.87
CA MET A 183 -10.01 11.53 -5.80
C MET A 183 -10.27 10.42 -6.81
N ILE A 184 -11.29 9.56 -6.60
CA ILE A 184 -11.67 8.57 -7.62
C ILE A 184 -11.95 9.23 -9.00
N ALA A 185 -12.53 10.42 -9.02
CA ALA A 185 -12.74 11.15 -10.27
C ALA A 185 -11.44 11.52 -10.98
N GLU A 186 -10.37 11.76 -10.23
CA GLU A 186 -9.04 12.04 -10.78
C GLU A 186 -8.32 10.74 -11.18
N PHE A 187 -8.45 9.68 -10.38
CA PHE A 187 -7.80 8.41 -10.64
C PHE A 187 -8.35 7.73 -11.89
N GLU A 188 -9.64 7.87 -12.13
CA GLU A 188 -10.36 7.22 -13.23
C GLU A 188 -10.66 8.16 -14.41
N LYS A 189 -10.10 9.36 -14.43
CA LYS A 189 -10.44 10.38 -15.46
C LYS A 189 -10.09 9.96 -16.89
N ASP A 190 -9.11 9.08 -17.05
CA ASP A 190 -8.61 8.61 -18.34
C ASP A 190 -9.21 7.23 -18.70
N SER A 191 -10.26 6.79 -17.98
CA SER A 191 -10.98 5.54 -18.20
C SER A 191 -12.49 5.78 -18.35
N ASP A 192 -13.23 4.78 -18.83
CA ASP A 192 -14.71 4.76 -18.86
C ASP A 192 -15.32 4.21 -17.55
N HIS A 193 -14.51 3.95 -16.52
CA HIS A 193 -14.94 3.27 -15.29
C HIS A 193 -16.02 4.01 -14.51
N LEU A 194 -16.00 5.35 -14.56
CA LEU A 194 -17.01 6.22 -13.93
C LEU A 194 -18.08 6.72 -14.90
N LYS A 195 -18.19 6.15 -16.10
CA LYS A 195 -19.18 6.58 -17.08
C LYS A 195 -20.61 6.46 -16.54
N GLY A 196 -21.33 7.58 -16.54
CA GLY A 196 -22.71 7.67 -16.06
C GLY A 196 -22.84 7.98 -14.57
N VAL A 197 -21.74 8.20 -13.85
CA VAL A 197 -21.74 8.66 -12.46
C VAL A 197 -20.91 9.93 -12.27
N VAL A 198 -21.22 10.65 -11.19
CA VAL A 198 -20.52 11.87 -10.74
C VAL A 198 -20.12 11.69 -9.29
N VAL A 199 -18.89 12.08 -8.98
CA VAL A 199 -18.37 12.09 -7.61
C VAL A 199 -18.57 13.48 -7.02
N LYS A 200 -19.17 13.55 -5.82
CA LYS A 200 -19.45 14.80 -5.11
C LYS A 200 -18.52 14.99 -3.92
N ASP A 201 -18.49 16.21 -3.41
CA ASP A 201 -17.72 16.58 -2.23
C ASP A 201 -18.17 15.79 -1.00
N PRO A 202 -17.29 14.99 -0.36
CA PRO A 202 -17.67 14.12 0.75
C PRO A 202 -18.06 14.89 2.01
N VAL A 203 -17.56 16.11 2.21
CA VAL A 203 -17.93 16.96 3.35
C VAL A 203 -19.38 17.43 3.19
N ALA A 204 -19.76 17.89 2.00
CA ALA A 204 -21.13 18.31 1.71
C ALA A 204 -22.13 17.15 1.85
N GLU A 205 -21.75 15.97 1.32
CA GLU A 205 -22.59 14.76 1.37
C GLU A 205 -22.68 14.18 2.79
N THR A 206 -21.60 14.25 3.59
CA THR A 206 -21.65 13.87 5.02
C THR A 206 -22.61 14.75 5.80
N LYS A 207 -22.61 16.07 5.57
CA LYS A 207 -23.58 16.98 6.20
C LYS A 207 -25.03 16.63 5.81
N GLN A 208 -25.24 16.21 4.56
CA GLN A 208 -26.56 15.75 4.12
C GLN A 208 -26.94 14.44 4.82
N ALA A 209 -26.03 13.47 4.87
CA ALA A 209 -26.26 12.18 5.54
C ALA A 209 -26.54 12.34 7.05
N ILE A 210 -25.87 13.28 7.73
CA ILE A 210 -26.17 13.64 9.13
C ILE A 210 -27.63 14.13 9.26
N ARG A 211 -28.10 15.00 8.35
CA ARG A 211 -29.50 15.43 8.34
C ARG A 211 -30.47 14.28 8.11
N GLU A 212 -30.14 13.32 7.27
CA GLU A 212 -30.95 12.11 7.00
C GLU A 212 -31.09 11.23 8.26
N LEU A 213 -30.04 11.19 9.11
CA LEU A 213 -30.00 10.42 10.35
C LEU A 213 -30.65 11.12 11.56
N LYS A 214 -31.00 12.41 11.43
CA LYS A 214 -31.59 13.20 12.54
C LYS A 214 -32.83 12.52 13.10
N GLY A 215 -32.81 12.22 14.39
CA GLY A 215 -33.92 11.54 15.12
C GLY A 215 -33.98 10.02 14.88
N LYS A 216 -33.18 9.47 13.98
CA LYS A 216 -33.13 8.02 13.69
C LYS A 216 -31.99 7.30 14.43
N ALA A 217 -30.99 8.02 14.85
CA ALA A 217 -29.80 7.48 15.51
C ALA A 217 -29.57 8.20 16.86
N ASP A 218 -28.96 7.48 17.81
CA ASP A 218 -28.51 7.99 19.10
C ASP A 218 -27.07 8.49 19.02
N VAL A 219 -26.28 7.91 18.13
CA VAL A 219 -24.92 8.30 17.79
C VAL A 219 -24.68 8.11 16.29
N ILE A 220 -23.78 8.92 15.71
CA ILE A 220 -23.39 8.81 14.30
C ILE A 220 -21.89 8.49 14.23
N ILE A 221 -21.52 7.50 13.41
CA ILE A 221 -20.13 7.16 13.09
C ILE A 221 -19.92 7.18 11.57
N GLY A 222 -18.67 7.36 11.15
CA GLY A 222 -18.25 7.25 9.76
C GLY A 222 -17.52 5.94 9.46
N VAL A 223 -17.70 5.44 8.25
CA VAL A 223 -16.84 4.43 7.61
C VAL A 223 -16.42 5.08 6.30
N MET A 224 -15.18 5.57 6.23
CA MET A 224 -14.77 6.51 5.20
C MET A 224 -13.49 6.04 4.52
N HIS A 225 -13.54 5.87 3.20
CA HIS A 225 -12.34 5.54 2.44
C HIS A 225 -11.53 6.81 2.14
N MET A 226 -11.00 7.41 3.19
CA MET A 226 -10.14 8.61 3.16
C MET A 226 -9.14 8.54 4.30
N GLY A 227 -7.90 8.93 4.05
CA GLY A 227 -6.85 9.03 5.07
C GLY A 227 -7.05 10.19 6.04
N VAL A 228 -6.21 10.27 7.05
CA VAL A 228 -6.32 11.30 8.09
C VAL A 228 -6.03 12.69 7.53
N MET A 229 -4.99 12.82 6.70
CA MET A 229 -4.58 14.09 6.10
C MET A 229 -5.14 14.21 4.68
N ASN A 230 -5.30 15.45 4.21
CA ASN A 230 -5.69 15.71 2.84
C ASN A 230 -4.65 15.14 1.85
N GLU A 231 -5.12 14.41 0.85
CA GLU A 231 -4.29 13.86 -0.19
C GLU A 231 -3.80 14.96 -1.14
N ASN A 232 -2.49 15.02 -1.39
CA ASN A 232 -1.85 16.04 -2.22
C ASN A 232 -2.26 17.48 -1.84
N GLU A 233 -2.51 17.72 -0.54
CA GLU A 233 -2.96 19.01 0.00
C GLU A 233 -4.29 19.52 -0.60
N ARG A 234 -5.06 18.66 -1.30
CA ARG A 234 -6.36 19.03 -1.86
C ARG A 234 -7.42 19.10 -0.75
N PRO A 235 -8.16 20.19 -0.62
CA PRO A 235 -9.22 20.32 0.39
C PRO A 235 -10.27 19.22 0.29
N ASN A 236 -10.83 18.80 1.43
CA ASN A 236 -11.91 17.82 1.56
C ASN A 236 -11.56 16.40 1.08
N THR A 237 -10.27 16.07 0.94
CA THR A 237 -9.82 14.72 0.59
C THR A 237 -9.36 13.91 1.81
N GLY A 238 -9.37 14.49 3.00
CA GLY A 238 -8.93 13.86 4.24
C GLY A 238 -9.89 14.05 5.41
N MET A 239 -9.76 13.16 6.37
CA MET A 239 -10.58 13.15 7.57
C MET A 239 -10.42 14.40 8.45
N THR A 240 -9.29 15.11 8.35
CA THR A 240 -9.07 16.35 9.11
C THR A 240 -10.08 17.42 8.70
N ASP A 241 -10.29 17.64 7.41
CA ASP A 241 -11.28 18.62 6.93
C ASP A 241 -12.70 18.16 7.23
N LEU A 242 -12.98 16.87 7.00
CA LEU A 242 -14.30 16.31 7.25
C LEU A 242 -14.70 16.38 8.74
N ALA A 243 -13.80 16.02 9.66
CA ALA A 243 -14.05 16.08 11.10
C ALA A 243 -14.23 17.53 11.59
N ASN A 244 -13.48 18.48 11.04
CA ASN A 244 -13.66 19.90 11.35
C ASN A 244 -15.02 20.43 10.88
N ALA A 245 -15.52 19.92 9.75
CA ALA A 245 -16.77 20.36 9.15
C ALA A 245 -18.01 19.62 9.70
N CYS A 246 -17.83 18.43 10.30
CA CYS A 246 -18.89 17.52 10.75
C CYS A 246 -18.62 16.96 12.16
N PRO A 247 -18.60 17.82 13.21
CA PRO A 247 -18.30 17.41 14.59
C PRO A 247 -19.40 16.54 15.22
N GLU A 248 -20.52 16.32 14.55
CA GLU A 248 -21.59 15.41 14.97
C GLU A 248 -21.18 13.93 14.86
N LEU A 249 -20.11 13.63 14.12
CA LEU A 249 -19.54 12.28 14.09
C LEU A 249 -18.86 11.98 15.42
N ALA A 250 -19.25 10.88 16.06
CA ALA A 250 -18.59 10.44 17.28
C ALA A 250 -17.23 9.80 16.97
N ALA A 251 -17.17 8.95 15.97
CA ALA A 251 -15.96 8.25 15.56
C ALA A 251 -15.99 7.90 14.07
N VAL A 252 -14.81 7.58 13.51
CA VAL A 252 -14.65 7.17 12.11
C VAL A 252 -13.64 6.02 12.01
N VAL A 253 -13.99 4.99 11.22
CA VAL A 253 -13.04 4.04 10.64
C VAL A 253 -12.61 4.62 9.30
N ALA A 254 -11.33 4.94 9.17
CA ALA A 254 -10.69 5.54 8.00
C ALA A 254 -9.90 4.50 7.19
N GLY A 255 -9.44 4.85 5.99
CA GLY A 255 -8.64 3.99 5.11
C GLY A 255 -7.87 4.77 4.05
N HIS A 256 -7.57 4.15 2.88
CA HIS A 256 -7.00 4.74 1.69
C HIS A 256 -5.48 5.05 1.75
N MET A 257 -5.01 5.65 2.84
CA MET A 257 -3.61 6.09 2.90
C MET A 257 -2.65 5.03 3.44
N HIS A 258 -3.16 3.82 3.73
CA HIS A 258 -2.36 2.71 4.22
C HIS A 258 -1.54 3.07 5.46
N GLN A 259 -2.15 3.77 6.43
CA GLN A 259 -1.49 4.15 7.68
C GLN A 259 -2.06 3.37 8.87
N ASP A 260 -1.22 3.08 9.83
CA ASP A 260 -1.67 2.58 11.14
C ASP A 260 -1.89 3.78 12.07
N VAL A 261 -3.15 4.23 12.16
CA VAL A 261 -3.56 5.30 13.05
C VAL A 261 -4.41 4.71 14.17
N SER A 262 -3.77 4.35 15.25
CA SER A 262 -4.44 3.70 16.39
C SER A 262 -5.55 4.57 16.97
N SER A 263 -5.27 5.86 17.18
CA SER A 263 -6.26 6.82 17.73
C SER A 263 -5.83 8.25 17.46
N LYS A 264 -6.65 9.02 16.77
CA LYS A 264 -6.47 10.46 16.56
C LYS A 264 -7.81 11.17 16.76
N THR A 265 -7.81 12.26 17.50
CA THR A 265 -9.02 13.08 17.68
C THR A 265 -8.85 14.42 16.96
N VAL A 266 -9.81 14.77 16.11
CA VAL A 266 -9.89 16.05 15.41
C VAL A 266 -11.28 16.65 15.67
N ASN A 267 -11.34 17.85 16.22
CA ASN A 267 -12.59 18.56 16.54
C ASN A 267 -13.63 17.67 17.25
N GLY A 268 -13.18 16.85 18.20
CA GLY A 268 -14.05 15.93 18.93
C GLY A 268 -14.36 14.62 18.20
N VAL A 269 -14.03 14.44 16.96
CA VAL A 269 -14.22 13.19 16.19
C VAL A 269 -13.03 12.27 16.41
N LEU A 270 -13.30 11.03 16.85
CA LEU A 270 -12.29 9.99 17.07
C LEU A 270 -12.04 9.23 15.76
N ILE A 271 -10.81 9.20 15.26
CA ILE A 271 -10.42 8.59 13.98
C ILE A 271 -9.45 7.45 14.23
N SER A 272 -9.66 6.30 13.57
CA SER A 272 -8.72 5.18 13.56
C SER A 272 -8.64 4.58 12.16
N GLU A 273 -7.41 4.22 11.71
CA GLU A 273 -7.10 3.63 10.41
C GLU A 273 -6.27 2.35 10.62
N PRO A 274 -6.71 1.17 10.10
CA PRO A 274 -6.14 -0.14 10.50
C PRO A 274 -4.96 -0.61 9.64
N TYR A 275 -4.27 0.28 8.93
CA TYR A 275 -3.24 -0.10 7.96
C TYR A 275 -3.84 -0.92 6.80
N LYS A 276 -3.00 -1.58 6.00
CA LYS A 276 -3.42 -2.39 4.84
C LYS A 276 -3.17 -3.89 5.02
N TYR A 277 -3.71 -4.68 4.07
CA TYR A 277 -3.51 -6.13 3.96
C TYR A 277 -4.02 -6.93 5.16
N GLY A 278 -4.96 -6.36 5.91
CA GLY A 278 -5.49 -7.00 7.11
C GLY A 278 -4.44 -7.15 8.23
N ARG A 279 -3.38 -6.32 8.24
CA ARG A 279 -2.29 -6.37 9.23
C ARG A 279 -2.69 -5.86 10.59
N ALA A 280 -3.72 -5.03 10.64
CA ALA A 280 -4.32 -4.57 11.89
C ALA A 280 -5.84 -4.55 11.79
N LEU A 281 -6.49 -4.53 12.94
CA LEU A 281 -7.93 -4.36 13.11
C LEU A 281 -8.17 -3.12 13.95
N THR A 282 -8.92 -2.16 13.45
CA THR A 282 -9.45 -1.06 14.26
C THR A 282 -10.47 -1.59 15.25
N ARG A 283 -10.34 -1.21 16.53
CA ARG A 283 -11.36 -1.40 17.57
C ARG A 283 -11.71 -0.04 18.16
N ILE A 284 -12.98 0.36 18.04
CA ILE A 284 -13.54 1.55 18.66
C ILE A 284 -14.59 1.09 19.67
N ASP A 285 -14.37 1.37 20.94
CA ASP A 285 -15.30 1.08 22.02
C ASP A 285 -16.07 2.36 22.37
N LEU A 286 -17.41 2.30 22.27
CA LEU A 286 -18.34 3.38 22.57
C LEU A 286 -19.16 3.01 23.81
N THR A 287 -19.12 3.83 24.85
CA THR A 287 -19.85 3.63 26.08
C THR A 287 -21.03 4.59 26.19
N PHE A 288 -22.20 4.07 26.46
CA PHE A 288 -23.44 4.82 26.55
C PHE A 288 -24.06 4.67 27.93
N GLN A 289 -24.74 5.73 28.36
CA GLN A 289 -25.60 5.74 29.53
C GLN A 289 -27.01 6.07 29.10
N GLN A 290 -28.00 5.34 29.64
CA GLN A 290 -29.39 5.64 29.39
C GLN A 290 -29.81 6.82 30.28
N LYS A 291 -30.32 7.90 29.66
CA LYS A 291 -30.86 9.08 30.32
C LYS A 291 -32.20 9.46 29.66
N ASP A 292 -33.26 9.58 30.46
CA ASP A 292 -34.59 9.96 29.99
C ASP A 292 -35.09 9.13 28.78
N GLY A 293 -34.82 7.82 28.81
CA GLY A 293 -35.22 6.89 27.76
C GLY A 293 -34.37 6.96 26.47
N ARG A 294 -33.26 7.71 26.46
CA ARG A 294 -32.32 7.82 25.35
C ARG A 294 -30.92 7.40 25.75
N TYR A 295 -30.16 6.87 24.81
CA TYR A 295 -28.75 6.57 25.01
C TYR A 295 -27.89 7.80 24.69
N VAL A 296 -27.04 8.18 25.63
CA VAL A 296 -26.07 9.28 25.50
C VAL A 296 -24.68 8.71 25.55
N LEU A 297 -23.84 9.03 24.56
CA LEU A 297 -22.43 8.64 24.52
C LEU A 297 -21.68 9.33 25.67
N THR A 298 -21.02 8.54 26.54
CA THR A 298 -20.27 9.05 27.69
C THR A 298 -18.77 8.84 27.58
N ASP A 299 -18.31 7.84 26.82
CA ASP A 299 -16.90 7.59 26.58
C ASP A 299 -16.70 6.96 25.20
N LYS A 300 -15.54 7.21 24.60
CA LYS A 300 -15.11 6.61 23.34
C LYS A 300 -13.61 6.42 23.31
N LYS A 301 -13.16 5.25 22.89
CA LYS A 301 -11.75 4.88 22.79
C LYS A 301 -11.50 4.13 21.50
N ALA A 302 -10.32 4.32 20.91
CA ALA A 302 -9.90 3.57 19.74
C ALA A 302 -8.50 3.00 19.94
N ARG A 303 -8.25 1.89 19.26
CA ARG A 303 -6.92 1.30 19.10
C ARG A 303 -6.89 0.42 17.86
N THR A 304 -5.71 0.21 17.31
CA THR A 304 -5.44 -0.86 16.34
C THR A 304 -4.89 -2.10 17.06
N ILE A 305 -5.23 -3.27 16.55
CA ILE A 305 -4.82 -4.58 17.07
C ILE A 305 -4.02 -5.26 15.96
N PRO A 306 -2.70 -5.50 16.12
CA PRO A 306 -1.89 -6.17 15.12
C PRO A 306 -2.30 -7.65 14.94
N MET A 307 -2.34 -8.13 13.68
CA MET A 307 -2.83 -9.47 13.36
C MET A 307 -1.74 -10.55 13.31
N ALA A 308 -0.46 -10.20 13.22
CA ALA A 308 0.65 -11.13 12.99
C ALA A 308 0.71 -12.32 13.97
N THR A 309 0.21 -12.17 15.20
CA THR A 309 0.21 -13.21 16.24
C THR A 309 -1.06 -14.06 16.28
N TYR A 310 -2.10 -13.68 15.54
CA TYR A 310 -3.34 -14.43 15.54
C TYR A 310 -3.23 -15.67 14.64
N ALA A 311 -3.82 -16.77 15.11
CA ALA A 311 -3.97 -17.97 14.29
C ALA A 311 -5.06 -17.80 13.24
N ASP A 312 -4.95 -18.53 12.14
CA ASP A 312 -5.98 -18.56 11.10
C ASP A 312 -7.24 -19.28 11.59
N ASP A 313 -8.39 -18.77 11.20
CA ASP A 313 -9.66 -19.49 11.39
C ASP A 313 -9.73 -20.69 10.44
N ALA A 314 -9.56 -21.89 10.98
CA ALA A 314 -9.54 -23.12 10.20
C ALA A 314 -10.83 -23.35 9.38
N SER A 315 -11.97 -22.83 9.82
CA SER A 315 -13.23 -22.94 9.07
C SER A 315 -13.22 -22.03 7.85
N LEU A 316 -12.73 -20.81 8.01
CA LEU A 316 -12.60 -19.86 6.92
C LEU A 316 -11.51 -20.30 5.93
N VAL A 317 -10.37 -20.80 6.41
CA VAL A 317 -9.31 -21.40 5.58
C VAL A 317 -9.88 -22.48 4.67
N ARG A 318 -10.63 -23.45 5.22
CA ARG A 318 -11.26 -24.51 4.40
C ARG A 318 -12.22 -23.96 3.34
N LYS A 319 -12.98 -22.92 3.68
CA LYS A 319 -13.92 -22.27 2.76
C LYS A 319 -13.20 -21.56 1.60
N LEU A 320 -12.05 -20.97 1.86
CA LEU A 320 -11.28 -20.19 0.90
C LEU A 320 -10.21 -21.01 0.16
N ALA A 321 -9.91 -22.22 0.61
CA ALA A 321 -8.90 -23.09 0.01
C ALA A 321 -9.01 -23.25 -1.51
N PRO A 322 -10.21 -23.45 -2.13
CA PRO A 322 -10.31 -23.57 -3.59
C PRO A 322 -9.84 -22.31 -4.34
N TYR A 323 -10.14 -21.13 -3.81
CA TYR A 323 -9.69 -19.86 -4.41
C TYR A 323 -8.19 -19.64 -4.22
N HIS A 324 -7.68 -20.01 -3.06
CA HIS A 324 -6.23 -19.98 -2.76
C HIS A 324 -5.46 -20.86 -3.75
N GLU A 325 -5.90 -22.10 -3.95
CA GLU A 325 -5.26 -23.04 -4.87
C GLU A 325 -5.30 -22.53 -6.31
N GLN A 326 -6.44 -21.98 -6.75
CA GLN A 326 -6.59 -21.39 -8.07
C GLN A 326 -5.66 -20.18 -8.25
N ALA A 327 -5.56 -19.28 -7.25
CA ALA A 327 -4.67 -18.13 -7.31
C ALA A 327 -3.19 -18.55 -7.38
N ARG A 328 -2.79 -19.56 -6.59
CA ARG A 328 -1.43 -20.12 -6.64
C ARG A 328 -1.11 -20.78 -7.99
N GLN A 329 -2.04 -21.54 -8.53
CA GLN A 329 -1.88 -22.15 -9.86
C GLN A 329 -1.68 -21.08 -10.93
N ALA A 330 -2.51 -20.03 -10.94
CA ALA A 330 -2.38 -18.91 -11.86
C ALA A 330 -1.04 -18.17 -11.68
N ALA A 331 -0.64 -17.89 -10.45
CA ALA A 331 0.63 -17.23 -10.14
C ALA A 331 1.85 -18.07 -10.60
N ASN A 332 1.79 -19.39 -10.46
CA ASN A 332 2.88 -20.29 -10.82
C ASN A 332 2.84 -20.78 -12.28
N GLU A 333 1.88 -20.32 -13.09
CA GLU A 333 1.85 -20.63 -14.52
C GLU A 333 3.17 -20.23 -15.19
N VAL A 334 3.87 -21.19 -15.79
CA VAL A 334 5.08 -20.92 -16.56
C VAL A 334 4.69 -20.33 -17.91
N ILE A 335 5.17 -19.13 -18.19
CA ILE A 335 4.86 -18.38 -19.42
C ILE A 335 6.03 -18.34 -20.41
N GLY A 336 7.22 -18.77 -19.99
CA GLY A 336 8.43 -18.85 -20.80
C GLY A 336 9.66 -19.20 -19.97
N GLU A 337 10.82 -18.99 -20.56
CA GLU A 337 12.11 -19.29 -19.97
C GLU A 337 13.12 -18.16 -20.28
N ALA A 338 13.86 -17.71 -19.27
CA ALA A 338 15.01 -16.83 -19.43
C ALA A 338 16.27 -17.68 -19.66
N VAL A 339 17.04 -17.38 -20.71
CA VAL A 339 18.27 -18.09 -21.05
C VAL A 339 19.42 -17.11 -21.25
N GLY A 340 20.63 -17.54 -20.94
CA GLY A 340 21.84 -16.72 -21.01
C GLY A 340 22.31 -16.30 -19.62
N MET A 341 21.89 -15.18 -19.13
CA MET A 341 22.27 -14.66 -17.81
C MET A 341 21.03 -14.27 -16.96
N ASN A 342 21.23 -14.00 -15.68
CA ASN A 342 20.18 -13.44 -14.85
C ASN A 342 19.79 -12.05 -15.35
N MET A 343 18.48 -11.73 -15.32
CA MET A 343 17.99 -10.43 -15.76
C MET A 343 18.39 -9.27 -14.82
N VAL A 344 18.72 -9.56 -13.58
CA VAL A 344 19.29 -8.59 -12.64
C VAL A 344 20.65 -9.11 -12.19
N PRO A 345 21.74 -8.37 -12.43
CA PRO A 345 23.04 -8.72 -11.90
C PRO A 345 23.05 -8.60 -10.37
N PRO A 346 23.92 -9.35 -9.68
CA PRO A 346 24.08 -9.17 -8.23
C PRO A 346 24.50 -7.74 -7.89
N ASP A 347 23.97 -7.22 -6.77
CA ASP A 347 24.39 -5.91 -6.27
C ASP A 347 25.91 -5.92 -6.04
N SER A 348 26.61 -4.97 -6.63
CA SER A 348 28.05 -4.80 -6.39
C SER A 348 28.28 -4.40 -4.93
N MET A 349 27.46 -3.52 -4.41
CA MET A 349 27.50 -3.10 -3.01
C MET A 349 26.20 -3.51 -2.30
N PRO A 350 26.24 -4.41 -1.31
CA PRO A 350 25.05 -4.91 -0.63
C PRO A 350 24.12 -3.80 -0.13
N GLY A 351 22.85 -3.83 -0.56
CA GLY A 351 21.83 -2.84 -0.21
C GLY A 351 21.77 -1.61 -1.12
N ILE A 352 22.62 -1.56 -2.18
CA ILE A 352 22.50 -0.61 -3.29
C ILE A 352 22.17 -1.42 -4.54
N SER A 353 20.88 -1.49 -4.87
CA SER A 353 20.39 -2.33 -5.96
C SER A 353 20.89 -1.85 -7.33
N GLU A 354 21.44 -2.76 -8.13
CA GLU A 354 21.88 -2.46 -9.51
C GLU A 354 20.71 -1.96 -10.37
N VAL A 355 19.49 -2.44 -10.13
CA VAL A 355 18.29 -1.95 -10.81
C VAL A 355 18.08 -0.45 -10.61
N GLN A 356 18.48 0.10 -9.46
CA GLN A 356 18.27 1.51 -9.14
C GLN A 356 19.36 2.43 -9.70
N ILE A 357 20.54 1.93 -10.03
CA ILE A 357 21.72 2.74 -10.38
C ILE A 357 22.24 2.52 -11.80
N GLY A 358 21.61 1.62 -12.55
CA GLY A 358 21.98 1.35 -13.94
C GLY A 358 20.91 0.55 -14.67
N ASP A 359 21.06 0.46 -15.99
CA ASP A 359 20.21 -0.41 -16.79
C ASP A 359 20.47 -1.86 -16.46
N THR A 360 19.40 -2.65 -16.42
CA THR A 360 19.47 -4.09 -16.25
C THR A 360 18.63 -4.78 -17.32
N PRO A 361 18.97 -6.02 -17.71
CA PRO A 361 18.13 -6.76 -18.64
C PRO A 361 16.66 -6.84 -18.25
N LEU A 362 16.33 -6.79 -16.95
CA LEU A 362 14.95 -6.77 -16.47
C LEU A 362 14.23 -5.47 -16.82
N THR A 363 14.82 -4.32 -16.48
CA THR A 363 14.25 -3.01 -16.81
C THR A 363 14.14 -2.82 -18.31
N HIS A 364 15.20 -3.16 -19.01
CA HIS A 364 15.26 -3.14 -20.45
C HIS A 364 14.15 -3.99 -21.10
N PHE A 365 13.95 -5.22 -20.64
CA PHE A 365 12.94 -6.13 -21.16
C PHE A 365 11.51 -5.59 -20.95
N LEU A 366 11.20 -5.06 -19.77
CA LEU A 366 9.87 -4.47 -19.51
C LEU A 366 9.62 -3.22 -20.36
N GLN A 367 10.65 -2.41 -20.59
CA GLN A 367 10.58 -1.25 -21.50
C GLN A 367 10.47 -1.68 -22.97
N GLU A 368 11.17 -2.75 -23.39
CA GLU A 368 11.02 -3.34 -24.72
C GLU A 368 9.56 -3.75 -24.98
N VAL A 369 8.89 -4.35 -23.99
CA VAL A 369 7.46 -4.70 -24.09
C VAL A 369 6.59 -3.48 -24.31
N GLN A 370 6.82 -2.42 -23.52
CA GLN A 370 6.07 -1.18 -23.69
C GLN A 370 6.31 -0.53 -25.07
N LEU A 371 7.57 -0.42 -25.50
CA LEU A 371 7.94 0.13 -26.80
C LEU A 371 7.31 -0.67 -27.97
N TYR A 372 7.32 -2.01 -27.87
CA TYR A 372 6.80 -2.91 -28.90
C TYR A 372 5.30 -2.70 -29.12
N TYR A 373 4.50 -2.67 -28.05
CA TYR A 373 3.05 -2.56 -28.19
C TYR A 373 2.57 -1.13 -28.45
N SER A 374 3.23 -0.14 -27.89
CA SER A 374 2.80 1.25 -27.98
C SER A 374 3.33 1.99 -29.21
N GLY A 375 4.44 1.52 -29.80
CA GLY A 375 5.15 2.26 -30.84
C GLY A 375 5.66 3.62 -30.38
N ALA A 376 5.87 3.82 -29.09
CA ALA A 376 6.44 5.02 -28.50
C ALA A 376 7.93 5.18 -28.91
N ASP A 377 8.43 6.41 -28.87
CA ASP A 377 9.86 6.70 -29.07
C ASP A 377 10.65 6.46 -27.78
N VAL A 378 10.02 6.78 -26.66
CA VAL A 378 10.58 6.65 -25.29
C VAL A 378 9.51 6.05 -24.39
N THR A 379 9.91 5.22 -23.42
CA THR A 379 9.02 4.74 -22.37
C THR A 379 9.60 5.06 -21.00
N SER A 380 8.74 5.15 -19.99
CA SER A 380 9.18 5.19 -18.60
C SER A 380 8.48 4.12 -17.76
N LEU A 381 9.20 3.56 -16.81
CA LEU A 381 8.66 2.63 -15.82
C LEU A 381 9.37 2.76 -14.48
N ILE A 382 8.80 2.11 -13.47
CA ILE A 382 9.31 2.11 -12.11
C ILE A 382 9.47 0.66 -11.65
N ILE A 383 10.65 0.32 -11.15
CA ILE A 383 10.89 -0.89 -10.36
C ILE A 383 11.07 -0.45 -8.91
N SER A 384 10.06 -0.67 -8.08
CA SER A 384 10.06 -0.19 -6.69
C SER A 384 10.71 -1.15 -5.70
N ARG A 385 11.01 -2.38 -6.11
CA ARG A 385 11.69 -3.37 -5.27
C ARG A 385 13.21 -3.27 -5.39
N ASP A 386 13.89 -3.05 -4.27
CA ASP A 386 15.35 -3.09 -4.21
C ASP A 386 15.90 -4.52 -4.41
N ASN A 387 15.07 -5.55 -4.22
CA ASN A 387 15.38 -6.95 -4.44
C ASN A 387 14.74 -7.54 -5.70
N ALA A 388 14.47 -6.72 -6.70
CA ALA A 388 13.99 -7.17 -8.01
C ALA A 388 14.94 -8.23 -8.58
N GLN A 389 14.39 -9.28 -9.19
CA GLN A 389 15.19 -10.37 -9.74
C GLN A 389 14.43 -11.17 -10.80
N GLN A 390 15.15 -11.76 -11.71
CA GLN A 390 14.71 -12.88 -12.54
C GLN A 390 15.92 -13.71 -12.88
N LEU A 391 15.97 -14.89 -12.30
CA LEU A 391 17.05 -15.83 -12.53
C LEU A 391 16.89 -16.52 -13.89
N VAL A 392 17.97 -17.05 -14.42
CA VAL A 392 17.95 -17.99 -15.55
C VAL A 392 17.00 -19.16 -15.21
N GLY A 393 16.18 -19.55 -16.18
CA GLY A 393 15.20 -20.63 -16.05
C GLY A 393 13.75 -20.19 -16.25
N PRO A 394 12.78 -20.94 -15.72
CA PRO A 394 11.36 -20.67 -15.95
C PRO A 394 10.94 -19.28 -15.49
N ILE A 395 10.20 -18.58 -16.34
CA ILE A 395 9.52 -17.33 -16.02
C ILE A 395 8.06 -17.68 -15.73
N ARG A 396 7.57 -17.30 -14.54
CA ARG A 396 6.18 -17.48 -14.11
C ARG A 396 5.44 -16.14 -14.08
N ARG A 397 4.11 -16.17 -14.08
CA ARG A 397 3.31 -14.95 -13.91
C ARG A 397 3.66 -14.20 -12.63
N LYS A 398 3.89 -14.90 -11.53
CA LYS A 398 4.30 -14.28 -10.26
C LYS A 398 5.64 -13.54 -10.35
N ASP A 399 6.57 -13.99 -11.18
CA ASP A 399 7.88 -13.36 -11.33
C ASP A 399 7.73 -11.96 -11.96
N ILE A 400 6.79 -11.79 -12.92
CA ILE A 400 6.43 -10.47 -13.45
C ILE A 400 5.76 -9.62 -12.36
N ALA A 401 4.80 -10.18 -11.64
CA ALA A 401 4.09 -9.48 -10.57
C ALA A 401 5.01 -9.08 -9.41
N PHE A 402 6.03 -9.89 -9.12
CA PHE A 402 7.07 -9.56 -8.14
C PHE A 402 7.88 -8.34 -8.57
N ASN A 403 8.32 -8.27 -9.81
CA ASN A 403 9.18 -7.21 -10.31
C ASN A 403 8.41 -5.92 -10.64
N TYR A 404 7.22 -6.04 -11.21
CA TYR A 404 6.32 -4.92 -11.51
C TYR A 404 5.08 -4.99 -10.60
N GLN A 405 5.08 -4.21 -9.51
CA GLN A 405 4.11 -4.34 -8.43
C GLN A 405 2.71 -3.78 -8.73
N TYR A 406 2.59 -2.90 -9.71
CA TYR A 406 1.32 -2.22 -10.02
C TYR A 406 0.37 -3.14 -10.80
N THR A 407 -0.71 -3.58 -10.15
CA THR A 407 -1.64 -4.56 -10.74
C THR A 407 -2.37 -4.01 -11.95
N GLY A 408 -2.89 -2.78 -11.86
CA GLY A 408 -3.59 -2.10 -12.94
C GLY A 408 -2.71 -1.21 -13.81
N GLY A 409 -1.37 -1.32 -13.69
CA GLY A 409 -0.45 -0.47 -14.45
C GLY A 409 -0.57 -0.71 -15.95
N GLU A 410 -0.90 0.33 -16.68
CA GLU A 410 -1.03 0.38 -18.14
C GLU A 410 0.11 1.17 -18.79
N THR A 411 0.13 1.20 -20.10
CA THR A 411 0.97 2.10 -20.88
C THR A 411 0.08 3.06 -21.69
N THR A 412 0.15 4.32 -21.36
CA THR A 412 -0.49 5.41 -22.08
C THR A 412 0.59 6.25 -22.78
N VAL A 413 0.36 6.61 -24.04
CA VAL A 413 1.34 7.36 -24.85
C VAL A 413 0.89 8.81 -24.98
N TYR A 414 1.77 9.70 -24.59
CA TYR A 414 1.58 11.15 -24.70
C TYR A 414 2.54 11.75 -25.71
N GLN A 415 2.07 12.78 -26.42
CA GLN A 415 2.95 13.59 -27.26
C GLN A 415 3.60 14.67 -26.40
N VAL A 416 4.93 14.65 -26.29
CA VAL A 416 5.72 15.57 -25.46
C VAL A 416 6.82 16.23 -26.28
N THR A 417 7.41 17.32 -25.80
CA THR A 417 8.63 17.88 -26.37
C THR A 417 9.88 17.22 -25.78
N GLY A 418 11.03 17.34 -26.47
CA GLY A 418 12.31 16.87 -25.92
C GLY A 418 12.67 17.59 -24.61
N LYS A 419 12.23 18.86 -24.46
CA LYS A 419 12.38 19.60 -23.21
C LYS A 419 11.51 19.00 -22.09
N ASP A 420 10.27 18.63 -22.36
CA ASP A 420 9.38 18.00 -21.38
C ASP A 420 9.95 16.66 -20.90
N LEU A 421 10.49 15.87 -21.84
CA LEU A 421 11.18 14.62 -21.51
C LEU A 421 12.37 14.89 -20.59
N ARG A 422 13.21 15.86 -20.91
CA ARG A 422 14.40 16.21 -20.09
C ARG A 422 13.99 16.71 -18.71
N ASP A 423 12.98 17.57 -18.60
CA ASP A 423 12.48 18.09 -17.32
C ASP A 423 11.98 16.93 -16.43
N TYR A 424 11.29 15.95 -17.01
CA TYR A 424 10.85 14.74 -16.31
C TYR A 424 12.03 13.86 -15.88
N MET A 425 13.00 13.61 -16.76
CA MET A 425 14.18 12.83 -16.45
C MET A 425 15.03 13.47 -15.33
N GLU A 426 15.17 14.79 -15.34
CA GLU A 426 15.85 15.53 -14.29
C GLU A 426 15.12 15.44 -12.94
N TRP A 427 13.79 15.49 -12.97
CA TRP A 427 12.97 15.25 -11.79
C TRP A 427 13.19 13.83 -11.24
N ALA A 428 13.23 12.81 -12.10
CA ALA A 428 13.53 11.44 -11.70
C ALA A 428 14.93 11.34 -11.10
N ALA A 429 15.95 11.90 -11.76
CA ALA A 429 17.34 11.89 -11.30
C ALA A 429 17.55 12.62 -9.95
N ALA A 430 16.66 13.55 -9.57
CA ALA A 430 16.70 14.20 -8.26
C ALA A 430 16.35 13.22 -7.10
N TYR A 431 16.00 11.99 -7.38
CA TYR A 431 15.84 10.91 -6.41
C TYR A 431 17.15 10.56 -5.68
N PHE A 432 18.29 10.81 -6.31
CA PHE A 432 19.60 10.61 -5.71
C PHE A 432 20.09 11.85 -4.96
N ASN A 433 20.97 11.66 -4.00
CA ASN A 433 21.77 12.75 -3.44
C ASN A 433 22.81 13.22 -4.46
N GLN A 434 23.19 14.49 -4.39
CA GLN A 434 24.38 14.97 -5.10
C GLN A 434 25.63 14.45 -4.39
N LYS A 435 26.58 13.91 -5.15
CA LYS A 435 27.88 13.49 -4.63
C LYS A 435 28.62 14.65 -3.98
N GLN A 436 29.07 14.44 -2.75
CA GLN A 436 29.94 15.36 -2.03
C GLN A 436 31.39 14.87 -2.03
N PRO A 437 32.38 15.73 -1.76
CA PRO A 437 33.76 15.29 -1.56
C PRO A 437 33.84 14.24 -0.44
N GLY A 438 34.49 13.11 -0.72
CA GLY A 438 34.63 11.98 0.20
C GLY A 438 33.50 10.94 0.12
N ASP A 439 32.46 11.16 -0.66
CA ASP A 439 31.40 10.17 -0.90
C ASP A 439 31.92 9.02 -1.76
N ILE A 440 31.65 7.79 -1.31
CA ILE A 440 32.18 6.56 -1.90
C ILE A 440 31.16 5.90 -2.84
N ALA A 441 29.87 5.95 -2.51
CA ALA A 441 28.82 5.25 -3.23
C ALA A 441 27.57 6.12 -3.44
N PRO A 442 26.72 5.82 -4.46
CA PRO A 442 25.44 6.49 -4.62
C PRO A 442 24.54 6.37 -3.39
N SER A 443 23.79 7.40 -3.08
CA SER A 443 22.79 7.39 -2.02
C SER A 443 21.53 8.14 -2.43
N TYR A 444 20.44 7.95 -1.68
CA TYR A 444 19.12 8.44 -2.06
C TYR A 444 18.69 9.65 -1.23
N ASN A 445 18.04 10.60 -1.88
CA ASN A 445 17.52 11.80 -1.24
C ASN A 445 16.41 11.42 -0.22
N PRO A 446 16.59 11.67 1.08
CA PRO A 446 15.64 11.26 2.11
C PRO A 446 14.26 11.91 1.96
N VAL A 447 14.19 13.15 1.47
CA VAL A 447 12.91 13.85 1.22
C VAL A 447 12.15 13.16 0.09
N ARG A 448 12.85 12.77 -0.97
CA ARG A 448 12.26 12.03 -2.10
C ARG A 448 11.85 10.63 -1.67
N ARG A 449 12.66 9.90 -0.90
CA ARG A 449 12.32 8.58 -0.36
C ARG A 449 11.09 8.61 0.56
N ALA A 450 10.91 9.67 1.32
CA ALA A 450 9.76 9.82 2.23
C ALA A 450 8.44 10.16 1.51
N SER A 451 8.50 10.66 0.28
CA SER A 451 7.30 10.95 -0.50
C SER A 451 6.70 9.67 -1.11
N LYS A 452 5.42 9.40 -0.86
CA LYS A 452 4.66 8.27 -1.45
C LYS A 452 4.76 8.22 -2.98
N TYR A 453 4.85 9.37 -3.63
CA TYR A 453 4.80 9.51 -5.09
C TYR A 453 6.17 9.70 -5.75
N SER A 454 7.22 9.78 -4.97
CA SER A 454 8.56 10.01 -5.47
C SER A 454 9.29 8.70 -5.69
N THR A 455 9.69 8.48 -6.91
CA THR A 455 10.35 7.25 -7.35
C THR A 455 11.54 7.56 -8.24
N ASN A 456 12.36 6.56 -8.51
CA ASN A 456 13.40 6.59 -9.51
C ASN A 456 12.79 6.02 -10.80
N ASP A 457 12.31 6.90 -11.66
CA ASP A 457 11.72 6.50 -12.94
C ASP A 457 12.83 6.25 -13.96
N MET A 458 12.75 5.12 -14.68
CA MET A 458 13.75 4.63 -15.63
C MET A 458 13.21 4.74 -17.05
N PHE A 459 14.07 5.08 -18.02
CA PHE A 459 13.63 5.41 -19.37
C PHE A 459 14.22 4.43 -20.41
N GLY A 460 13.34 3.89 -21.26
CA GLY A 460 13.69 3.03 -22.39
C GLY A 460 13.52 3.75 -23.73
N GLY A 461 14.14 3.23 -24.80
CA GLY A 461 14.16 3.86 -26.11
C GLY A 461 15.16 5.01 -26.25
N VAL A 462 15.85 5.33 -25.18
CA VAL A 462 16.94 6.33 -25.11
C VAL A 462 18.17 5.74 -24.46
N THR A 463 19.35 6.36 -24.74
CA THR A 463 20.56 6.20 -23.97
C THR A 463 20.84 7.50 -23.23
N TYR A 464 21.28 7.43 -21.95
CA TYR A 464 21.58 8.60 -21.14
C TYR A 464 22.47 8.26 -19.94
N THR A 465 23.06 9.29 -19.35
CA THR A 465 23.84 9.18 -18.12
C THR A 465 23.27 10.10 -17.05
N ILE A 466 23.24 9.64 -15.79
CA ILE A 466 22.89 10.44 -14.62
C ILE A 466 24.18 10.81 -13.89
N ASP A 467 24.66 12.04 -14.07
CA ASP A 467 25.89 12.55 -13.44
C ASP A 467 25.59 13.13 -12.05
N LEU A 468 25.85 12.37 -10.99
CA LEU A 468 25.60 12.79 -9.61
C LEU A 468 26.60 13.82 -9.07
N THR A 469 27.65 14.16 -9.80
CA THR A 469 28.53 15.29 -9.44
C THR A 469 27.82 16.63 -9.66
N LYS A 470 26.77 16.63 -10.52
CA LYS A 470 26.01 17.82 -10.87
C LYS A 470 24.82 18.04 -9.93
N PRO A 471 24.38 19.30 -9.77
CA PRO A 471 23.18 19.59 -9.02
C PRO A 471 21.93 19.01 -9.68
N ALA A 472 20.88 18.77 -8.91
CA ALA A 472 19.57 18.38 -9.44
C ALA A 472 19.09 19.43 -10.48
N GLY A 473 18.49 18.94 -11.56
CA GLY A 473 18.08 19.75 -12.72
C GLY A 473 19.17 19.93 -13.79
N SER A 474 20.34 19.27 -13.65
CA SER A 474 21.42 19.33 -14.62
C SER A 474 22.23 18.03 -14.70
N ARG A 475 21.59 16.91 -14.32
CA ARG A 475 22.24 15.58 -14.18
C ARG A 475 22.19 14.72 -15.42
N ILE A 476 21.15 14.93 -16.25
CA ILE A 476 20.96 14.13 -17.46
C ILE A 476 21.93 14.60 -18.54
N THR A 477 22.81 13.69 -18.96
CA THR A 477 23.81 13.93 -20.01
C THR A 477 23.73 12.85 -21.06
N ASP A 478 24.27 13.14 -22.24
CA ASP A 478 24.34 12.23 -23.40
C ASP A 478 22.99 11.60 -23.79
N LEU A 479 21.89 12.35 -23.60
CA LEU A 479 20.55 11.90 -23.93
C LEU A 479 20.37 11.77 -25.45
N ARG A 480 20.18 10.52 -25.93
CA ARG A 480 20.02 10.19 -27.34
C ARG A 480 18.90 9.21 -27.56
N LEU A 481 18.20 9.34 -28.67
CA LEU A 481 17.25 8.31 -29.12
C LEU A 481 18.01 7.06 -29.55
N LYS A 482 17.74 5.91 -28.92
CA LYS A 482 18.41 4.64 -29.21
C LYS A 482 18.25 4.21 -30.67
N LYS A 483 17.06 4.37 -31.23
CA LYS A 483 16.72 4.00 -32.60
C LYS A 483 17.57 4.69 -33.66
N THR A 484 17.99 5.93 -33.43
CA THR A 484 18.68 6.78 -34.43
C THR A 484 20.10 7.19 -33.99
N GLY A 485 20.44 7.04 -32.71
CA GLY A 485 21.68 7.58 -32.13
C GLY A 485 21.70 9.12 -32.02
N ARG A 486 20.66 9.81 -32.47
CA ARG A 486 20.56 11.28 -32.49
C ARG A 486 20.34 11.81 -31.09
N ALA A 487 21.01 12.91 -30.75
CA ALA A 487 20.72 13.64 -29.51
C ALA A 487 19.26 14.12 -29.50
N VAL A 488 18.66 14.12 -28.32
CA VAL A 488 17.32 14.69 -28.11
C VAL A 488 17.46 16.20 -27.93
N GLU A 489 16.84 16.94 -28.85
CA GLU A 489 16.79 18.40 -28.80
C GLU A 489 15.50 18.87 -28.13
N ASP A 490 15.51 20.02 -27.47
CA ASP A 490 14.38 20.55 -26.71
C ASP A 490 13.10 20.69 -27.52
N GLY A 491 13.22 21.00 -28.83
CA GLY A 491 12.10 21.17 -29.76
C GLY A 491 11.61 19.89 -30.43
N ASP A 492 12.20 18.74 -30.15
CA ASP A 492 11.76 17.46 -30.71
C ASP A 492 10.33 17.15 -30.25
N VAL A 493 9.52 16.59 -31.14
CA VAL A 493 8.20 16.04 -30.80
C VAL A 493 8.34 14.53 -30.69
N LEU A 494 8.09 14.01 -29.50
CA LEU A 494 8.32 12.61 -29.12
C LEU A 494 7.04 11.97 -28.61
N LYS A 495 6.91 10.66 -28.80
CA LYS A 495 5.90 9.82 -28.17
C LYS A 495 6.47 9.20 -26.89
N LEU A 496 5.96 9.59 -25.73
CA LEU A 496 6.36 9.07 -24.42
C LEU A 496 5.30 8.11 -23.89
N GLY A 497 5.64 6.82 -23.79
CA GLY A 497 4.81 5.78 -23.19
C GLY A 497 5.09 5.69 -21.68
N MET A 498 4.05 5.78 -20.86
CA MET A 498 4.17 5.73 -19.42
C MET A 498 2.81 5.42 -18.76
N ASN A 499 2.80 5.22 -17.46
CA ASN A 499 1.53 5.08 -16.72
C ASN A 499 0.82 6.44 -16.61
N ALA A 500 -0.48 6.49 -16.90
CA ALA A 500 -1.28 7.71 -16.86
C ALA A 500 -1.29 8.36 -15.48
N TYR A 501 -1.34 7.56 -14.41
CA TYR A 501 -1.24 8.05 -13.04
C TYR A 501 0.06 8.83 -12.80
N ARG A 502 1.19 8.36 -13.36
CA ARG A 502 2.45 9.10 -13.27
C ARG A 502 2.38 10.43 -14.02
N MET A 503 1.83 10.47 -15.24
CA MET A 503 1.64 11.73 -15.98
C MET A 503 0.82 12.72 -15.16
N ASN A 504 -0.27 12.27 -14.56
CA ASN A 504 -1.12 13.10 -13.71
C ASN A 504 -0.37 13.72 -12.52
N GLN A 505 0.56 12.97 -11.91
CA GLN A 505 1.41 13.52 -10.84
C GLN A 505 2.42 14.55 -11.36
N LEU A 506 2.97 14.35 -12.55
CA LEU A 506 3.95 15.27 -13.12
C LEU A 506 3.33 16.62 -13.50
N VAL A 507 2.09 16.63 -13.98
CA VAL A 507 1.39 17.88 -14.39
C VAL A 507 0.65 18.55 -13.22
N ALA A 508 0.45 17.85 -12.10
CA ALA A 508 -0.16 18.40 -10.90
C ALA A 508 0.71 19.50 -10.28
N LYS A 509 0.11 20.31 -9.40
CA LYS A 509 0.81 21.35 -8.65
C LYS A 509 2.02 20.77 -7.89
N GLY A 510 3.19 21.33 -8.09
CA GLY A 510 4.47 20.87 -7.52
C GLY A 510 5.14 19.75 -8.32
N GLY A 511 4.53 19.26 -9.40
CA GLY A 511 5.13 18.29 -10.31
C GLY A 511 6.11 18.92 -11.30
N ALA A 512 6.94 18.09 -11.92
CA ALA A 512 7.99 18.55 -12.86
C ALA A 512 7.44 19.23 -14.12
N LEU A 513 6.22 18.91 -14.50
CA LEU A 513 5.54 19.39 -15.69
C LEU A 513 4.27 20.18 -15.33
N GLU A 514 4.26 20.81 -14.13
CA GLU A 514 3.11 21.52 -13.57
C GLU A 514 2.39 22.40 -14.60
N GLY A 515 1.06 22.20 -14.70
CA GLY A 515 0.17 23.01 -15.53
C GLY A 515 0.32 22.81 -17.04
N ARG A 516 1.15 21.85 -17.49
CA ARG A 516 1.24 21.48 -18.92
C ARG A 516 0.17 20.45 -19.26
N GLU A 517 -0.27 20.49 -20.51
CA GLU A 517 -1.24 19.54 -21.06
C GLU A 517 -0.58 18.77 -22.22
N PHE A 518 -0.78 17.45 -22.24
CA PHE A 518 -0.19 16.59 -23.24
C PHE A 518 -1.27 15.78 -23.95
N PRO A 519 -1.35 15.82 -25.30
CA PRO A 519 -2.26 14.97 -26.04
C PRO A 519 -1.94 13.49 -25.80
N GLN A 520 -2.94 12.72 -25.33
CA GLN A 520 -2.89 11.27 -25.35
C GLN A 520 -3.09 10.80 -26.78
N VAL A 521 -2.22 9.93 -27.27
CA VAL A 521 -2.26 9.42 -28.65
C VAL A 521 -2.49 7.92 -28.73
N TRP A 522 -2.38 7.19 -27.61
CA TRP A 522 -2.64 5.77 -27.53
C TRP A 522 -2.73 5.32 -26.06
N SER A 523 -3.48 4.26 -25.80
CA SER A 523 -3.55 3.59 -24.50
C SER A 523 -3.61 2.07 -24.70
N SER A 524 -2.87 1.33 -23.86
CA SER A 524 -2.91 -0.14 -23.88
C SER A 524 -4.26 -0.69 -23.42
N LEU A 525 -4.96 0.02 -22.53
CA LEU A 525 -6.31 -0.38 -22.09
C LEU A 525 -7.33 -0.23 -23.22
N GLU A 526 -7.27 0.87 -24.00
CA GLU A 526 -8.12 1.04 -25.18
C GLU A 526 -7.81 0.00 -26.26
N ALA A 527 -6.52 -0.32 -26.46
CA ALA A 527 -6.08 -1.23 -27.51
C ALA A 527 -6.36 -2.72 -27.19
N PHE A 528 -6.28 -3.12 -25.93
CA PHE A 528 -6.31 -4.54 -25.52
C PHE A 528 -7.37 -4.85 -24.45
N GLY A 529 -8.05 -3.85 -23.91
CA GLY A 529 -9.00 -3.98 -22.80
C GLY A 529 -8.32 -3.97 -21.43
N GLU A 530 -9.12 -3.74 -20.40
CA GLU A 530 -8.69 -3.51 -19.02
C GLU A 530 -7.78 -4.61 -18.43
N THR A 531 -8.06 -5.86 -18.75
CA THR A 531 -7.25 -6.99 -18.24
C THR A 531 -5.98 -7.16 -19.06
N GLU A 532 -6.11 -7.26 -20.37
CA GLU A 532 -5.00 -7.62 -21.27
C GLU A 532 -4.07 -6.44 -21.57
N GLY A 533 -4.54 -5.19 -21.38
CA GLY A 533 -3.76 -3.98 -21.55
C GLY A 533 -2.83 -3.63 -20.39
N THR A 534 -2.86 -4.37 -19.29
CA THR A 534 -1.93 -4.15 -18.19
C THR A 534 -0.50 -4.56 -18.56
N ILE A 535 0.51 -3.87 -18.03
CA ILE A 535 1.94 -4.19 -18.29
C ILE A 535 2.24 -5.64 -17.95
N ARG A 536 1.68 -6.18 -16.86
CA ARG A 536 1.88 -7.59 -16.46
C ARG A 536 1.38 -8.56 -17.54
N ASN A 537 0.18 -8.35 -18.05
CA ASN A 537 -0.42 -9.22 -19.06
C ASN A 537 0.18 -9.00 -20.44
N MET A 538 0.49 -7.77 -20.83
CA MET A 538 1.28 -7.49 -22.04
C MET A 538 2.63 -8.17 -22.01
N THR A 539 3.34 -8.17 -20.87
CA THR A 539 4.63 -8.87 -20.70
C THR A 539 4.45 -10.39 -20.87
N ALA A 540 3.45 -10.97 -20.26
CA ALA A 540 3.16 -12.40 -20.41
C ALA A 540 2.82 -12.76 -21.87
N ARG A 541 2.02 -11.93 -22.54
CA ARG A 541 1.68 -12.07 -23.96
C ARG A 541 2.93 -11.94 -24.83
N TYR A 542 3.78 -10.95 -24.59
CA TYR A 542 5.01 -10.72 -25.33
C TYR A 542 5.95 -11.92 -25.26
N ILE A 543 6.14 -12.49 -24.07
CA ILE A 543 6.95 -13.70 -23.87
C ILE A 543 6.41 -14.86 -24.70
N ARG A 544 5.09 -15.10 -24.69
CA ARG A 544 4.47 -16.22 -25.40
C ARG A 544 4.44 -16.02 -26.91
N GLU A 545 3.97 -14.86 -27.36
CA GLU A 545 3.63 -14.63 -28.77
C GLU A 545 4.82 -14.08 -29.57
N VAL A 546 5.60 -13.17 -29.01
CA VAL A 546 6.73 -12.53 -29.71
C VAL A 546 8.02 -13.30 -29.49
N LYS A 547 8.37 -13.58 -28.22
CA LYS A 547 9.58 -14.32 -27.86
C LYS A 547 9.42 -15.85 -27.98
N LYS A 548 8.21 -16.34 -28.31
CA LYS A 548 7.91 -17.77 -28.47
C LYS A 548 8.28 -18.60 -27.24
N GLY A 549 8.11 -18.04 -26.07
CA GLY A 549 8.42 -18.67 -24.79
C GLY A 549 9.89 -18.65 -24.38
N LYS A 550 10.79 -18.04 -25.16
CA LYS A 550 12.23 -18.00 -24.86
C LYS A 550 12.74 -16.56 -24.87
N VAL A 551 13.16 -16.06 -23.72
CA VAL A 551 13.75 -14.73 -23.55
C VAL A 551 15.27 -14.90 -23.47
N GLU A 552 15.98 -14.52 -24.51
CA GLU A 552 17.45 -14.48 -24.52
C GLU A 552 17.89 -13.21 -23.80
N VAL A 553 18.68 -13.40 -22.76
CA VAL A 553 19.11 -12.32 -21.85
C VAL A 553 20.58 -12.02 -22.13
N GLU A 554 20.84 -10.81 -22.58
CA GLU A 554 22.17 -10.28 -22.87
C GLU A 554 22.47 -9.07 -21.98
N PRO A 555 23.74 -8.70 -21.78
CA PRO A 555 24.11 -7.48 -21.09
C PRO A 555 23.57 -6.24 -21.80
N VAL A 556 23.11 -5.26 -21.01
CA VAL A 556 22.61 -3.97 -21.47
C VAL A 556 23.31 -2.84 -20.73
N ASP A 557 23.38 -1.65 -21.34
CA ASP A 557 23.97 -0.44 -20.74
C ASP A 557 23.44 0.80 -21.47
N ASP A 558 22.12 0.94 -21.51
CA ASP A 558 21.49 2.10 -22.13
C ASP A 558 21.56 3.33 -21.21
N TRP A 559 21.63 3.10 -19.89
CA TRP A 559 21.82 4.17 -18.93
C TRP A 559 22.52 3.71 -17.63
N HIS A 560 23.22 4.62 -16.99
CA HIS A 560 23.86 4.39 -15.69
C HIS A 560 24.08 5.69 -14.91
N VAL A 561 24.26 5.52 -13.61
CA VAL A 561 24.67 6.59 -12.70
C VAL A 561 26.19 6.75 -12.74
N THR A 562 26.68 7.99 -12.83
CA THR A 562 28.10 8.33 -12.78
C THR A 562 28.45 9.24 -11.61
N GLY A 563 29.75 9.45 -11.43
CA GLY A 563 30.30 10.26 -10.35
C GLY A 563 31.06 9.45 -9.30
N PHE A 564 30.92 8.11 -9.32
CA PHE A 564 31.59 7.20 -8.39
C PHE A 564 32.50 6.24 -9.17
N ASP A 565 33.74 6.12 -8.69
CA ASP A 565 34.70 5.17 -9.26
C ASP A 565 34.58 3.82 -8.54
N ARG A 566 33.88 2.88 -9.19
CA ARG A 566 33.66 1.52 -8.66
C ARG A 566 34.95 0.71 -8.56
N ASP A 567 36.03 1.12 -9.26
CA ASP A 567 37.33 0.49 -9.21
C ASP A 567 38.28 1.07 -8.16
N SER A 568 37.88 2.17 -7.51
CA SER A 568 38.65 2.78 -6.44
C SER A 568 38.87 1.84 -5.26
N ALA A 569 39.97 2.01 -4.54
CA ALA A 569 40.31 1.22 -3.36
C ALA A 569 39.23 1.38 -2.26
N ASP A 570 38.70 2.60 -2.09
CA ASP A 570 37.66 2.90 -1.09
C ASP A 570 36.33 2.26 -1.41
N TYR A 571 35.91 2.24 -2.69
CA TYR A 571 34.68 1.55 -3.11
C TYR A 571 34.79 0.04 -2.84
N LYS A 572 35.88 -0.60 -3.28
CA LYS A 572 36.13 -2.04 -3.05
C LYS A 572 36.24 -2.38 -1.57
N LYS A 573 36.80 -1.48 -0.78
CA LYS A 573 36.86 -1.65 0.68
C LYS A 573 35.49 -1.53 1.34
N ALA A 574 34.67 -0.57 0.91
CA ALA A 574 33.29 -0.43 1.39
C ALA A 574 32.45 -1.68 1.04
N GLU A 575 32.58 -2.19 -0.18
CA GLU A 575 31.92 -3.42 -0.63
C GLU A 575 32.30 -4.62 0.25
N GLU A 576 33.60 -4.83 0.51
CA GLU A 576 34.09 -5.91 1.38
C GLU A 576 33.51 -5.79 2.80
N LEU A 577 33.58 -4.60 3.40
CA LEU A 577 33.12 -4.36 4.76
C LEU A 577 31.60 -4.51 4.91
N LEU A 578 30.81 -4.10 3.90
CA LEU A 578 29.36 -4.35 3.87
C LEU A 578 29.04 -5.83 3.75
N LYS A 579 29.72 -6.58 2.87
CA LYS A 579 29.56 -8.04 2.72
C LYS A 579 29.89 -8.81 4.01
N GLU A 580 30.89 -8.33 4.76
CA GLU A 580 31.27 -8.89 6.06
C GLU A 580 30.36 -8.44 7.21
N GLY A 581 29.40 -7.51 6.98
CA GLY A 581 28.55 -6.94 8.01
C GLY A 581 29.30 -6.05 9.02
N ARG A 582 30.48 -5.56 8.67
CA ARG A 582 31.34 -4.72 9.53
C ARG A 582 30.98 -3.26 9.49
N ILE A 583 30.33 -2.83 8.44
CA ILE A 583 29.68 -1.52 8.31
C ILE A 583 28.25 -1.71 7.78
N SER A 584 27.42 -0.71 7.90
CA SER A 584 26.07 -0.68 7.35
C SER A 584 25.85 0.60 6.56
N LEU A 585 24.90 0.57 5.61
CA LEU A 585 24.44 1.77 4.94
C LEU A 585 23.76 2.72 5.96
N HIS A 586 23.80 4.01 5.66
CA HIS A 586 23.13 5.01 6.46
C HIS A 586 21.62 4.97 6.21
N ASN A 587 20.88 4.52 7.21
CA ASN A 587 19.42 4.39 7.14
C ASN A 587 18.73 5.51 7.92
N ALA A 588 17.47 5.78 7.58
CA ALA A 588 16.62 6.68 8.35
C ALA A 588 16.46 6.17 9.80
N ALA A 589 16.35 7.09 10.75
CA ALA A 589 16.28 6.76 12.18
C ALA A 589 15.06 5.88 12.55
N ASP A 590 13.98 5.97 11.77
CA ASP A 590 12.78 5.16 11.94
C ASP A 590 12.85 3.80 11.20
N GLY A 591 13.95 3.50 10.52
CA GLY A 591 14.19 2.27 9.77
C GLY A 591 13.39 2.12 8.48
N LYS A 592 12.58 3.10 8.10
CA LYS A 592 11.72 3.00 6.90
C LYS A 592 12.46 3.12 5.58
N TYR A 593 13.57 3.86 5.56
CA TYR A 593 14.33 4.13 4.33
C TYR A 593 15.80 3.80 4.54
N THR A 594 16.37 3.12 3.56
CA THR A 594 17.77 2.70 3.56
C THR A 594 18.61 3.64 2.70
N ASN A 595 19.92 3.70 2.95
CA ASN A 595 20.90 4.39 2.12
C ASN A 595 20.57 5.87 1.84
N ILE A 596 20.19 6.61 2.88
CA ILE A 596 19.81 8.03 2.78
C ILE A 596 21.01 9.00 2.76
N ALA A 597 22.22 8.51 2.98
CA ALA A 597 23.47 9.24 2.84
C ALA A 597 24.56 8.28 2.35
N SER A 598 25.53 8.81 1.62
CA SER A 598 26.66 8.04 1.09
C SER A 598 27.56 7.53 2.22
N LEU A 599 28.18 6.36 2.00
CA LEU A 599 29.36 5.95 2.76
C LEU A 599 30.52 6.88 2.45
N ASN A 600 31.39 7.09 3.44
CA ASN A 600 32.55 7.95 3.34
C ASN A 600 33.78 7.34 4.05
N GLU A 601 34.95 7.96 3.94
CA GLU A 601 36.21 7.46 4.53
C GLU A 601 36.10 7.17 6.04
N ARG A 602 35.26 7.90 6.80
CA ARG A 602 35.10 7.67 8.24
C ARG A 602 34.41 6.33 8.52
N ASP A 603 33.48 5.94 7.65
CA ASP A 603 32.78 4.64 7.77
C ASP A 603 33.77 3.50 7.56
N LEU A 604 34.75 3.66 6.65
CA LEU A 604 35.79 2.66 6.39
C LEU A 604 36.77 2.49 7.57
N GLN A 605 36.90 3.50 8.42
CA GLN A 605 37.80 3.50 9.57
C GLN A 605 37.15 2.93 10.84
N GLN A 606 35.84 2.74 10.87
CA GLN A 606 35.14 2.15 12.00
C GLN A 606 35.51 0.66 12.13
N LYS A 607 36.45 0.35 13.03
CA LYS A 607 36.77 -1.03 13.40
C LYS A 607 35.60 -1.61 14.21
N GLY A 608 34.83 -2.49 13.56
CA GLY A 608 33.96 -3.47 14.17
C GLY A 608 33.40 -3.20 15.58
N GLN A 609 32.27 -2.50 15.64
CA GLN A 609 31.31 -2.68 16.72
C GLN A 609 29.97 -3.07 16.07
N VAL A 610 29.84 -4.35 15.77
CA VAL A 610 28.51 -4.94 15.53
C VAL A 610 28.00 -5.38 16.90
N LYS A 611 26.91 -4.75 17.35
CA LYS A 611 26.09 -5.28 18.45
C LYS A 611 25.09 -6.28 17.90
#